data_537c0ef403edc7a7fce0355ae47d422b
#
_entry.id   537c0ef403edc7a7fce0355ae47d422b
#
_cell.length_a   1.000
_cell.length_b   1.000
_cell.length_c   1.000
_cell.angle_alpha   90.00
_cell.angle_beta   90.00
_cell.angle_gamma   90.00
#
_symmetry.space_group_name_H-M   'P 1'
#
loop_
_entity.id
_entity.type
_entity.pdbx_description
1 polymer ?
#
loop_
_entity_poly.entity_id
_entity_poly.type
_entity_poly.pdbx_seq_one_letter_code
_entity_poly.pdbx_strand_id
1 'polypeptide(L)'
;MVITFSSMKGGVGKSTDAILLANNLAARGFKILFFDMDTNNSSTIYYTMGIADEFPTQNVAEALTRRTTEGYTVKSRIPNIDIVPSSLRLFDIRSIDYHALKKTLPDVEYDFVVIDTAPTYDNLVMNALYAADCILTPVQLDFFNLTTSRFLRAHLYDELSEQVGKWFMYYTFWQESHELFPNSVQSQFARIFEKEFSNILECIQVPKTPATMKYTQTDEKVSVRSRLLGSQRLAVAFNRLANLVTQTETQKDENGNEIFPVDRF
;
A
#
# COMPACT_ATOMS: atom_id res chain seq x y z
N MET A 1 -1.20 -7.42 12.22
CA MET A 1 -1.45 -7.83 10.81
C MET A 1 -0.45 -7.14 9.90
N VAL A 2 0.16 -7.87 8.95
CA VAL A 2 1.17 -7.35 8.01
C VAL A 2 0.54 -7.14 6.64
N ILE A 3 0.58 -5.91 6.13
CA ILE A 3 0.03 -5.49 4.84
C ILE A 3 1.18 -5.09 3.93
N THR A 4 1.35 -5.79 2.81
CA THR A 4 2.42 -5.52 1.84
C THR A 4 1.85 -4.96 0.55
N PHE A 5 2.31 -3.78 0.15
CA PHE A 5 2.04 -3.22 -1.17
C PHE A 5 3.09 -3.72 -2.15
N SER A 6 2.67 -4.49 -3.15
CA SER A 6 3.58 -5.07 -4.14
C SER A 6 3.04 -4.92 -5.55
N SER A 7 3.89 -4.44 -6.45
CA SER A 7 3.66 -4.43 -7.89
C SER A 7 5.00 -4.31 -8.59
N MET A 8 5.24 -5.11 -9.60
CA MET A 8 6.46 -5.07 -10.41
C MET A 8 6.47 -3.88 -11.38
N LYS A 9 5.35 -3.20 -11.57
CA LYS A 9 5.26 -2.01 -12.40
C LYS A 9 5.56 -0.77 -11.58
N GLY A 10 6.52 0.05 -12.01
CA GLY A 10 6.79 1.37 -11.44
C GLY A 10 5.69 2.37 -11.78
N GLY A 11 5.46 3.33 -10.86
CA GLY A 11 4.51 4.44 -11.10
C GLY A 11 3.03 4.08 -10.99
N VAL A 12 2.68 2.92 -10.45
CA VAL A 12 1.28 2.50 -10.25
C VAL A 12 0.63 3.07 -8.99
N GLY A 13 1.38 3.79 -8.16
CA GLY A 13 0.87 4.41 -6.93
C GLY A 13 1.17 3.65 -5.64
N LYS A 14 1.99 2.59 -5.63
CA LYS A 14 2.28 1.77 -4.43
C LYS A 14 2.57 2.59 -3.18
N SER A 15 3.62 3.40 -3.19
CA SER A 15 4.05 4.20 -2.03
C SER A 15 2.97 5.19 -1.61
N THR A 16 2.32 5.83 -2.57
CA THR A 16 1.20 6.75 -2.32
C THR A 16 0.04 6.04 -1.64
N ASP A 17 -0.35 4.88 -2.16
CA ASP A 17 -1.48 4.12 -1.64
C ASP A 17 -1.15 3.50 -0.27
N ALA A 18 0.10 3.05 -0.06
CA ALA A 18 0.58 2.58 1.24
C ALA A 18 0.51 3.69 2.31
N ILE A 19 0.99 4.90 1.96
CA ILE A 19 0.90 6.08 2.83
C ILE A 19 -0.56 6.40 3.19
N LEU A 20 -1.43 6.50 2.19
CA LEU A 20 -2.84 6.88 2.40
C LEU A 20 -3.62 5.82 3.20
N LEU A 21 -3.34 4.53 2.99
CA LEU A 21 -3.94 3.47 3.79
C LEU A 21 -3.45 3.52 5.25
N ALA A 22 -2.14 3.65 5.46
CA ALA A 22 -1.58 3.74 6.81
C ALA A 22 -2.13 4.96 7.57
N ASN A 23 -2.24 6.13 6.90
CA ASN A 23 -2.84 7.32 7.48
C ASN A 23 -4.33 7.12 7.83
N ASN A 24 -5.09 6.42 6.97
CA ASN A 24 -6.50 6.08 7.25
C ASN A 24 -6.61 5.19 8.49
N LEU A 25 -5.82 4.13 8.57
CA LEU A 25 -5.80 3.22 9.72
C LEU A 25 -5.39 3.95 11.02
N ALA A 26 -4.36 4.80 10.97
CA ALA A 26 -3.92 5.59 12.11
C ALA A 26 -5.00 6.59 12.58
N ALA A 27 -5.74 7.19 11.65
CA ALA A 27 -6.86 8.08 11.97
C ALA A 27 -8.05 7.33 12.62
N ARG A 28 -8.16 6.02 12.40
CA ARG A 28 -9.12 5.13 13.09
C ARG A 28 -8.65 4.71 14.49
N GLY A 29 -7.45 5.15 14.91
CA GLY A 29 -6.88 4.88 16.23
C GLY A 29 -5.93 3.69 16.29
N PHE A 30 -5.66 3.01 15.18
CA PHE A 30 -4.71 1.90 15.13
C PHE A 30 -3.27 2.40 15.19
N LYS A 31 -2.40 1.62 15.86
CA LYS A 31 -0.95 1.84 15.88
C LYS A 31 -0.30 1.16 14.69
N ILE A 32 0.44 1.91 13.89
CA ILE A 32 1.04 1.46 12.64
C ILE A 32 2.56 1.49 12.73
N LEU A 33 3.21 0.40 12.32
CA LEU A 33 4.62 0.40 11.97
C LEU A 33 4.74 0.38 10.45
N PHE A 34 5.37 1.39 9.88
CA PHE A 34 5.58 1.49 8.44
C PHE A 34 7.01 1.07 8.08
N PHE A 35 7.17 0.15 7.12
CA PHE A 35 8.47 -0.21 6.55
C PHE A 35 8.59 0.37 5.14
N ASP A 36 9.59 1.21 4.91
CA ASP A 36 9.94 1.68 3.57
C ASP A 36 11.06 0.81 3.01
N MET A 37 10.70 -0.12 2.12
CA MET A 37 11.65 -1.04 1.47
C MET A 37 11.95 -0.65 0.02
N ASP A 38 11.64 0.59 -0.39
CA ASP A 38 12.01 1.15 -1.70
C ASP A 38 13.16 2.14 -1.54
N THR A 39 14.27 1.92 -2.26
CA THR A 39 15.44 2.82 -2.29
C THR A 39 15.14 4.24 -2.78
N ASN A 40 13.96 4.48 -3.38
CA ASN A 40 13.48 5.82 -3.72
C ASN A 40 13.09 6.66 -2.51
N ASN A 41 12.98 6.08 -1.31
CA ASN A 41 12.72 6.74 -0.03
C ASN A 41 11.44 7.60 0.02
N SER A 42 10.47 7.39 -0.86
CA SER A 42 9.29 8.27 -0.97
C SER A 42 8.47 8.27 0.32
N SER A 43 8.24 7.11 0.91
CA SER A 43 7.50 6.96 2.16
C SER A 43 8.31 7.51 3.36
N THR A 44 9.63 7.29 3.37
CA THR A 44 10.52 7.86 4.39
C THR A 44 10.47 9.39 4.37
N ILE A 45 10.64 10.01 3.20
CA ILE A 45 10.57 11.48 3.06
C ILE A 45 9.22 11.99 3.56
N TYR A 46 8.12 11.35 3.17
CA TYR A 46 6.78 11.76 3.60
C TYR A 46 6.63 11.75 5.12
N TYR A 47 7.02 10.67 5.79
CA TYR A 47 6.82 10.50 7.23
C TYR A 47 7.81 11.28 8.10
N THR A 48 9.00 11.64 7.57
CA THR A 48 10.03 12.35 8.34
C THR A 48 10.13 13.84 8.00
N MET A 49 9.40 14.31 7.00
CA MET A 49 9.39 15.72 6.59
C MET A 49 9.01 16.65 7.76
N GLY A 50 9.85 17.65 8.03
CA GLY A 50 9.63 18.65 9.08
C GLY A 50 9.86 18.18 10.51
N ILE A 51 10.34 16.92 10.73
CA ILE A 51 10.71 16.42 12.06
C ILE A 51 12.22 16.49 12.29
N ALA A 52 13.00 16.20 11.24
CA ALA A 52 14.45 16.20 11.30
C ALA A 52 15.02 17.01 10.13
N ASP A 53 16.12 17.75 10.41
CA ASP A 53 16.84 18.51 9.39
C ASP A 53 17.69 17.60 8.50
N GLU A 54 18.00 16.39 8.97
CA GLU A 54 18.78 15.39 8.25
C GLU A 54 17.98 14.10 8.06
N PHE A 55 18.38 13.33 7.04
CA PHE A 55 17.80 12.02 6.77
C PHE A 55 18.11 11.05 7.93
N PRO A 56 17.14 10.22 8.39
CA PRO A 56 17.38 9.31 9.50
C PRO A 56 18.58 8.37 9.26
N THR A 57 19.42 8.20 10.26
CA THR A 57 20.53 7.23 10.23
C THR A 57 20.04 5.80 10.49
N GLN A 58 18.95 5.66 11.26
CA GLN A 58 18.24 4.40 11.44
C GLN A 58 17.66 3.96 10.10
N ASN A 59 17.77 2.69 9.77
CA ASN A 59 17.29 2.24 8.47
C ASN A 59 16.93 0.76 8.42
N VAL A 60 16.10 0.42 7.44
CA VAL A 60 15.54 -0.91 7.25
C VAL A 60 16.62 -1.95 6.90
N ALA A 61 17.72 -1.58 6.23
CA ALA A 61 18.78 -2.52 5.87
C ALA A 61 19.49 -3.05 7.13
N GLU A 62 19.78 -2.17 8.09
CA GLU A 62 20.33 -2.55 9.39
C GLU A 62 19.33 -3.37 10.21
N ALA A 63 18.06 -2.95 10.26
CA ALA A 63 17.00 -3.67 10.95
C ALA A 63 16.89 -5.13 10.45
N LEU A 64 16.85 -5.32 9.13
CA LEU A 64 16.81 -6.65 8.51
C LEU A 64 18.06 -7.49 8.81
N THR A 65 19.24 -6.87 8.76
CA THR A 65 20.51 -7.55 9.03
C THR A 65 20.58 -8.03 10.48
N ARG A 66 20.13 -7.20 11.42
CA ARG A 66 20.13 -7.50 12.86
C ARG A 66 18.87 -8.23 13.35
N ARG A 67 17.84 -8.34 12.49
CA ARG A 67 16.56 -9.00 12.79
C ARG A 67 15.83 -8.40 13.98
N THR A 68 15.81 -7.08 14.04
CA THR A 68 15.12 -6.31 15.08
C THR A 68 14.72 -4.95 14.57
N THR A 69 13.60 -4.42 15.06
CA THR A 69 13.19 -3.03 14.86
C THR A 69 13.67 -2.11 15.97
N GLU A 70 14.16 -2.67 17.08
CA GLU A 70 14.65 -1.90 18.22
C GLU A 70 15.87 -1.06 17.81
N GLY A 71 15.77 0.25 18.03
CA GLY A 71 16.80 1.22 17.64
C GLY A 71 16.79 1.62 16.17
N TYR A 72 15.90 1.02 15.34
CA TYR A 72 15.77 1.33 13.91
C TYR A 72 14.44 1.98 13.54
N THR A 73 13.54 2.12 14.51
CA THR A 73 12.24 2.78 14.35
C THR A 73 12.33 4.26 14.69
N VAL A 74 11.73 5.10 13.88
CA VAL A 74 11.67 6.56 14.03
C VAL A 74 10.22 6.99 14.16
N LYS A 75 9.94 7.95 15.06
CA LYS A 75 8.61 8.57 15.15
C LYS A 75 8.30 9.33 13.87
N SER A 76 7.10 9.17 13.33
CA SER A 76 6.68 9.93 12.16
C SER A 76 5.98 11.24 12.55
N ARG A 77 5.82 12.15 11.57
CA ARG A 77 5.01 13.35 11.73
C ARG A 77 3.51 13.09 11.88
N ILE A 78 3.07 11.87 11.59
CA ILE A 78 1.67 11.46 11.69
C ILE A 78 1.47 10.71 13.02
N PRO A 79 0.54 11.12 13.88
CA PRO A 79 0.24 10.41 15.11
C PRO A 79 -0.14 8.94 14.86
N ASN A 80 0.24 8.06 15.77
CA ASN A 80 0.02 6.61 15.71
C ASN A 80 0.78 5.88 14.58
N ILE A 81 1.71 6.55 13.89
CA ILE A 81 2.59 5.90 12.90
C ILE A 81 4.03 6.07 13.32
N ASP A 82 4.74 4.95 13.40
CA ASP A 82 6.19 4.90 13.46
C ASP A 82 6.73 4.31 12.16
N ILE A 83 7.96 4.68 11.77
CA ILE A 83 8.56 4.21 10.52
C ILE A 83 9.93 3.58 10.76
N VAL A 84 10.21 2.49 10.03
CA VAL A 84 11.56 2.00 9.77
C VAL A 84 11.98 2.56 8.41
N PRO A 85 12.87 3.57 8.39
CA PRO A 85 13.19 4.33 7.19
C PRO A 85 13.95 3.49 6.15
N SER A 86 13.77 3.82 4.88
CA SER A 86 14.55 3.22 3.80
C SER A 86 16.02 3.65 3.80
N SER A 87 16.82 2.97 3.01
CA SER A 87 18.23 3.30 2.80
C SER A 87 18.75 2.74 1.49
N LEU A 88 19.72 3.43 0.87
CA LEU A 88 20.47 2.89 -0.26
C LEU A 88 21.24 1.61 0.08
N ARG A 89 21.51 1.33 1.38
CA ARG A 89 22.09 0.06 1.83
C ARG A 89 21.24 -1.17 1.55
N LEU A 90 19.96 -1.01 1.17
CA LEU A 90 19.14 -2.10 0.63
C LEU A 90 19.79 -2.76 -0.60
N PHE A 91 20.59 -2.01 -1.39
CA PHE A 91 21.36 -2.59 -2.50
C PHE A 91 22.38 -3.63 -2.04
N ASP A 92 22.96 -3.45 -0.85
CA ASP A 92 24.00 -4.32 -0.31
C ASP A 92 23.45 -5.64 0.24
N ILE A 93 22.17 -5.67 0.60
CA ILE A 93 21.52 -6.82 1.24
C ILE A 93 20.48 -7.52 0.35
N ARG A 94 20.52 -7.31 -0.96
CA ARG A 94 19.55 -7.95 -1.90
C ARG A 94 19.59 -9.48 -1.90
N SER A 95 20.65 -10.09 -1.41
CA SER A 95 20.78 -11.55 -1.25
C SER A 95 20.41 -12.04 0.14
N ILE A 96 19.84 -11.20 1.00
CA ILE A 96 19.43 -11.59 2.34
C ILE A 96 18.38 -12.72 2.29
N ASP A 97 18.40 -13.59 3.31
CA ASP A 97 17.38 -14.62 3.50
C ASP A 97 15.96 -14.00 3.44
N TYR A 98 15.09 -14.54 2.59
CA TYR A 98 13.73 -14.01 2.40
C TYR A 98 12.80 -14.18 3.62
N HIS A 99 13.23 -14.86 4.68
CA HIS A 99 12.55 -14.91 5.97
C HIS A 99 13.04 -13.84 6.96
N ALA A 100 14.02 -13.02 6.56
CA ALA A 100 14.65 -12.06 7.47
C ALA A 100 13.64 -11.05 8.01
N LEU A 101 12.76 -10.50 7.17
CA LEU A 101 11.76 -9.52 7.59
C LEU A 101 10.80 -10.11 8.63
N LYS A 102 10.27 -11.32 8.40
CA LYS A 102 9.37 -11.97 9.35
C LYS A 102 10.00 -12.14 10.75
N LYS A 103 11.31 -12.36 10.80
CA LYS A 103 12.10 -12.47 12.05
C LYS A 103 12.44 -11.09 12.65
N THR A 104 12.29 -10.02 11.86
CA THR A 104 12.57 -8.63 12.27
C THR A 104 11.33 -7.96 12.87
N LEU A 105 10.14 -8.40 12.47
CA LEU A 105 8.89 -7.79 12.91
C LEU A 105 8.71 -7.90 14.43
N PRO A 106 8.22 -6.84 15.10
CA PRO A 106 7.95 -6.87 16.55
C PRO A 106 6.72 -7.75 16.83
N ASP A 107 6.78 -8.49 17.94
CA ASP A 107 5.75 -9.46 18.27
C ASP A 107 4.39 -8.84 18.66
N VAL A 108 4.33 -7.68 19.31
CA VAL A 108 3.07 -7.19 19.96
C VAL A 108 2.90 -5.66 20.06
N GLU A 109 3.67 -4.83 19.38
CA GLU A 109 3.63 -3.37 19.66
C GLU A 109 2.64 -2.60 18.75
N TYR A 110 2.31 -3.13 17.57
CA TYR A 110 1.53 -2.46 16.54
C TYR A 110 0.34 -3.31 16.09
N ASP A 111 -0.78 -2.64 15.79
CA ASP A 111 -1.98 -3.29 15.25
C ASP A 111 -1.75 -3.72 13.80
N PHE A 112 -1.06 -2.86 13.02
CA PHE A 112 -0.71 -3.12 11.63
C PHE A 112 0.75 -2.80 11.36
N VAL A 113 1.35 -3.62 10.50
CA VAL A 113 2.62 -3.32 9.83
C VAL A 113 2.31 -3.09 8.36
N VAL A 114 2.67 -1.91 7.82
CA VAL A 114 2.50 -1.57 6.40
C VAL A 114 3.85 -1.55 5.73
N ILE A 115 4.01 -2.29 4.64
CA ILE A 115 5.27 -2.44 3.92
C ILE A 115 5.12 -1.89 2.50
N ASP A 116 5.90 -0.85 2.18
CA ASP A 116 6.04 -0.31 0.82
C ASP A 116 7.26 -0.94 0.15
N THR A 117 7.09 -1.54 -1.03
CA THR A 117 8.15 -2.27 -1.73
C THR A 117 8.60 -1.56 -3.01
N ALA A 118 9.83 -1.83 -3.45
CA ALA A 118 10.32 -1.42 -4.76
C ALA A 118 9.56 -2.12 -5.91
N PRO A 119 9.54 -1.55 -7.13
CA PRO A 119 8.91 -2.17 -8.30
C PRO A 119 9.80 -3.25 -8.93
N THR A 120 10.27 -4.18 -8.13
CA THR A 120 11.18 -5.28 -8.51
C THR A 120 10.61 -6.63 -8.06
N TYR A 121 11.27 -7.71 -8.47
CA TYR A 121 11.05 -9.04 -7.91
C TYR A 121 12.42 -9.60 -7.50
N ASP A 122 12.83 -9.28 -6.29
CA ASP A 122 14.10 -9.71 -5.69
C ASP A 122 13.86 -10.21 -4.26
N ASN A 123 14.93 -10.67 -3.58
CA ASN A 123 14.79 -11.21 -2.22
C ASN A 123 14.23 -10.20 -1.21
N LEU A 124 14.35 -8.89 -1.44
CA LEU A 124 13.76 -7.89 -0.56
C LEU A 124 12.23 -7.86 -0.72
N VAL A 125 11.73 -7.92 -1.97
CA VAL A 125 10.30 -8.05 -2.24
C VAL A 125 9.77 -9.39 -1.75
N MET A 126 10.52 -10.49 -1.96
CA MET A 126 10.19 -11.82 -1.44
C MET A 126 10.06 -11.82 0.09
N ASN A 127 10.94 -11.10 0.80
CA ASN A 127 10.83 -10.90 2.25
C ASN A 127 9.49 -10.26 2.64
N ALA A 128 9.09 -9.20 1.94
CA ALA A 128 7.85 -8.50 2.20
C ALA A 128 6.62 -9.37 1.88
N LEU A 129 6.64 -10.09 0.76
CA LEU A 129 5.57 -11.02 0.37
C LEU A 129 5.44 -12.19 1.35
N TYR A 130 6.56 -12.79 1.76
CA TYR A 130 6.56 -13.91 2.71
C TYR A 130 6.03 -13.51 4.10
N ALA A 131 6.35 -12.30 4.55
CA ALA A 131 5.90 -11.80 5.84
C ALA A 131 4.42 -11.38 5.85
N ALA A 132 3.81 -11.18 4.68
CA ALA A 132 2.48 -10.60 4.55
C ALA A 132 1.34 -11.49 5.06
N ASP A 133 0.39 -10.88 5.76
CA ASP A 133 -0.95 -11.41 6.02
C ASP A 133 -1.95 -10.94 4.96
N CYS A 134 -1.65 -9.83 4.28
CA CYS A 134 -2.42 -9.29 3.17
C CYS A 134 -1.46 -8.64 2.15
N ILE A 135 -1.59 -9.03 0.88
CA ILE A 135 -0.83 -8.43 -0.22
C ILE A 135 -1.80 -7.58 -1.05
N LEU A 136 -1.49 -6.30 -1.19
CA LEU A 136 -2.27 -5.34 -1.97
C LEU A 136 -1.50 -4.95 -3.24
N THR A 137 -2.11 -5.19 -4.40
CA THR A 137 -1.51 -4.86 -5.69
C THR A 137 -2.36 -3.81 -6.42
N PRO A 138 -1.90 -2.54 -6.47
CA PRO A 138 -2.51 -1.53 -7.31
C PRO A 138 -2.28 -1.83 -8.79
N VAL A 139 -3.31 -1.79 -9.62
CA VAL A 139 -3.21 -2.03 -11.06
C VAL A 139 -3.83 -0.91 -11.87
N GLN A 140 -3.13 -0.51 -12.94
CA GLN A 140 -3.66 0.35 -13.99
C GLN A 140 -4.18 -0.50 -15.15
N LEU A 141 -5.15 0.02 -15.89
CA LEU A 141 -5.77 -0.68 -17.02
C LEU A 141 -4.91 -0.56 -18.29
N ASP A 142 -3.79 -1.26 -18.31
CA ASP A 142 -2.88 -1.33 -19.45
C ASP A 142 -2.22 -2.71 -19.59
N PHE A 143 -1.57 -2.92 -20.75
CA PHE A 143 -0.91 -4.17 -21.11
C PHE A 143 0.25 -4.53 -20.15
N PHE A 144 1.02 -3.53 -19.71
CA PHE A 144 2.20 -3.80 -18.86
C PHE A 144 1.78 -4.24 -17.47
N ASN A 145 0.75 -3.61 -16.88
CA ASN A 145 0.19 -4.04 -15.61
C ASN A 145 -0.40 -5.45 -15.70
N LEU A 146 -1.13 -5.77 -16.76
CA LEU A 146 -1.66 -7.11 -16.97
C LEU A 146 -0.54 -8.16 -17.04
N THR A 147 0.52 -7.88 -17.81
CA THR A 147 1.65 -8.81 -17.98
C THR A 147 2.40 -9.00 -16.67
N THR A 148 2.70 -7.93 -15.93
CA THR A 148 3.41 -8.02 -14.65
C THR A 148 2.54 -8.67 -13.56
N SER A 149 1.22 -8.51 -13.61
CA SER A 149 0.30 -9.20 -12.69
C SER A 149 0.25 -10.71 -12.96
N ARG A 150 0.26 -11.13 -14.22
CA ARG A 150 0.37 -12.56 -14.60
C ARG A 150 1.68 -13.16 -14.13
N PHE A 151 2.79 -12.42 -14.27
CA PHE A 151 4.09 -12.83 -13.79
C PHE A 151 4.09 -12.99 -12.25
N LEU A 152 3.62 -11.99 -11.51
CA LEU A 152 3.52 -12.05 -10.05
C LEU A 152 2.66 -13.25 -9.61
N ARG A 153 1.52 -13.49 -10.29
CA ARG A 153 0.66 -14.65 -10.01
C ARG A 153 1.42 -15.97 -10.17
N ALA A 154 2.14 -16.15 -11.26
CA ALA A 154 2.92 -17.36 -11.49
C ALA A 154 3.93 -17.60 -10.36
N HIS A 155 4.70 -16.58 -10.00
CA HIS A 155 5.68 -16.71 -8.93
C HIS A 155 5.07 -16.91 -7.54
N LEU A 156 3.95 -16.27 -7.21
CA LEU A 156 3.24 -16.54 -5.96
C LEU A 156 2.77 -17.99 -5.88
N TYR A 157 2.27 -18.57 -6.99
CA TYR A 157 1.87 -19.98 -7.02
C TYR A 157 3.05 -20.94 -6.87
N ASP A 158 4.19 -20.62 -7.52
CA ASP A 158 5.35 -21.50 -7.57
C ASP A 158 6.22 -21.42 -6.29
N GLU A 159 6.41 -20.21 -5.75
CA GLU A 159 7.39 -19.95 -4.69
C GLU A 159 6.76 -19.63 -3.33
N LEU A 160 5.53 -19.08 -3.32
CA LEU A 160 4.83 -18.61 -2.13
C LEU A 160 3.35 -19.02 -2.14
N SER A 161 3.06 -20.29 -2.38
CA SER A 161 1.68 -20.79 -2.52
C SER A 161 0.77 -20.47 -1.32
N GLU A 162 1.31 -20.39 -0.10
CA GLU A 162 0.59 -20.00 1.10
C GLU A 162 0.11 -18.52 1.08
N GLN A 163 0.73 -17.69 0.26
CA GLN A 163 0.41 -16.26 0.14
C GLN A 163 -0.68 -15.99 -0.90
N VAL A 164 -0.99 -16.94 -1.78
CA VAL A 164 -1.98 -16.77 -2.87
C VAL A 164 -3.35 -16.35 -2.34
N GLY A 165 -3.81 -16.98 -1.26
CA GLY A 165 -5.10 -16.66 -0.61
C GLY A 165 -5.14 -15.32 0.13
N LYS A 166 -4.00 -14.65 0.24
CA LYS A 166 -3.86 -13.36 0.92
C LYS A 166 -3.63 -12.20 -0.05
N TRP A 167 -3.70 -12.46 -1.35
CA TRP A 167 -3.41 -11.49 -2.39
C TRP A 167 -4.70 -10.88 -2.92
N PHE A 168 -4.74 -9.54 -2.90
CA PHE A 168 -5.85 -8.73 -3.41
C PHE A 168 -5.32 -7.69 -4.40
N MET A 169 -6.09 -7.44 -5.45
CA MET A 169 -5.82 -6.44 -6.46
C MET A 169 -6.92 -5.39 -6.45
N TYR A 170 -6.58 -4.16 -6.81
CA TYR A 170 -7.55 -3.08 -6.94
C TYR A 170 -7.10 -2.09 -8.02
N TYR A 171 -8.07 -1.37 -8.59
CA TYR A 171 -7.77 -0.40 -9.64
C TYR A 171 -7.20 0.90 -9.07
N THR A 172 -6.14 1.41 -9.71
CA THR A 172 -5.56 2.71 -9.43
C THR A 172 -5.54 3.58 -10.68
N PHE A 173 -5.42 4.90 -10.51
CA PHE A 173 -5.57 5.89 -11.59
C PHE A 173 -6.88 5.75 -12.35
N TRP A 174 -7.93 5.33 -11.66
CA TRP A 174 -9.25 5.16 -12.25
C TRP A 174 -9.82 6.45 -12.80
N GLN A 175 -10.47 6.37 -13.98
CA GLN A 175 -11.16 7.47 -14.62
C GLN A 175 -12.57 7.01 -15.03
N GLU A 176 -13.57 7.83 -14.79
CA GLU A 176 -14.99 7.52 -15.15
C GLU A 176 -15.20 7.32 -16.65
N SER A 177 -14.34 7.91 -17.48
CA SER A 177 -14.35 7.67 -18.92
C SER A 177 -14.25 6.18 -19.29
N HIS A 178 -13.70 5.34 -18.40
CA HIS A 178 -13.64 3.90 -18.61
C HIS A 178 -15.04 3.26 -18.63
N GLU A 179 -15.97 3.78 -17.85
CA GLU A 179 -17.38 3.29 -17.79
C GLU A 179 -18.21 3.83 -18.96
N LEU A 180 -17.95 5.08 -19.35
CA LEU A 180 -18.68 5.76 -20.42
C LEU A 180 -18.36 5.24 -21.83
N PHE A 181 -17.16 4.67 -22.02
CA PHE A 181 -16.68 4.19 -23.32
C PHE A 181 -16.35 2.69 -23.29
N PRO A 182 -17.36 1.80 -23.40
CA PRO A 182 -17.17 0.34 -23.23
C PRO A 182 -16.25 -0.30 -24.27
N ASN A 183 -15.94 0.37 -25.37
CA ASN A 183 -14.99 -0.09 -26.39
C ASN A 183 -13.60 0.55 -26.27
N SER A 184 -13.36 1.35 -25.23
CA SER A 184 -12.03 1.91 -24.97
C SER A 184 -11.02 0.81 -24.66
N VAL A 185 -9.74 1.09 -24.87
CA VAL A 185 -8.65 0.17 -24.54
C VAL A 185 -8.67 -0.18 -23.06
N GLN A 186 -8.93 0.80 -22.19
CA GLN A 186 -9.02 0.61 -20.75
C GLN A 186 -10.17 -0.33 -20.36
N SER A 187 -11.36 -0.17 -20.97
CA SER A 187 -12.50 -1.06 -20.73
C SER A 187 -12.23 -2.49 -21.19
N GLN A 188 -11.44 -2.67 -22.25
CA GLN A 188 -11.01 -4.00 -22.68
C GLN A 188 -10.07 -4.64 -21.64
N PHE A 189 -9.10 -3.89 -21.10
CA PHE A 189 -8.23 -4.38 -20.03
C PHE A 189 -9.01 -4.66 -18.74
N ALA A 190 -9.97 -3.83 -18.36
CA ALA A 190 -10.82 -4.10 -17.20
C ALA A 190 -11.49 -5.47 -17.29
N ARG A 191 -12.12 -5.78 -18.44
CA ARG A 191 -12.74 -7.11 -18.66
C ARG A 191 -11.74 -8.26 -18.60
N ILE A 192 -10.50 -8.05 -19.06
CA ILE A 192 -9.46 -9.07 -18.98
C ILE A 192 -9.06 -9.29 -17.50
N PHE A 193 -8.84 -8.22 -16.73
CA PHE A 193 -8.55 -8.30 -15.30
C PHE A 193 -9.69 -8.98 -14.54
N GLU A 194 -10.93 -8.58 -14.77
CA GLU A 194 -12.13 -9.19 -14.16
C GLU A 194 -12.24 -10.69 -14.50
N LYS A 195 -11.94 -11.09 -15.74
CA LYS A 195 -11.97 -12.49 -16.14
C LYS A 195 -10.85 -13.31 -15.52
N GLU A 196 -9.61 -12.78 -15.50
CA GLU A 196 -8.42 -13.55 -15.11
C GLU A 196 -8.13 -13.54 -13.62
N PHE A 197 -8.58 -12.50 -12.90
CA PHE A 197 -8.27 -12.24 -11.49
C PHE A 197 -9.54 -12.07 -10.63
N SER A 198 -10.69 -12.54 -11.10
CA SER A 198 -12.00 -12.36 -10.46
C SER A 198 -12.05 -12.76 -8.98
N ASN A 199 -11.22 -13.71 -8.56
CA ASN A 199 -11.15 -14.22 -7.19
C ASN A 199 -10.30 -13.36 -6.23
N ILE A 200 -9.55 -12.40 -6.76
CA ILE A 200 -8.63 -11.55 -5.98
C ILE A 200 -8.76 -10.06 -6.33
N LEU A 201 -9.55 -9.73 -7.36
CA LEU A 201 -9.77 -8.35 -7.79
C LEU A 201 -10.94 -7.74 -7.03
N GLU A 202 -10.62 -6.75 -6.21
CA GLU A 202 -11.60 -5.99 -5.45
C GLU A 202 -12.21 -4.85 -6.27
N CYS A 203 -13.50 -4.59 -6.09
CA CYS A 203 -14.21 -3.49 -6.73
C CYS A 203 -13.85 -2.12 -6.10
N ILE A 204 -12.57 -1.89 -5.86
CA ILE A 204 -12.04 -0.66 -5.29
C ILE A 204 -11.33 0.12 -6.39
N GLN A 205 -11.69 1.39 -6.56
CA GLN A 205 -11.22 2.26 -7.63
C GLN A 205 -10.59 3.52 -7.04
N VAL A 206 -9.24 3.53 -6.98
CA VAL A 206 -8.50 4.72 -6.54
C VAL A 206 -8.46 5.72 -7.72
N PRO A 207 -9.06 6.91 -7.57
CA PRO A 207 -9.22 7.83 -8.69
C PRO A 207 -7.89 8.46 -9.11
N LYS A 208 -7.76 8.75 -10.40
CA LYS A 208 -6.72 9.64 -10.91
C LYS A 208 -7.11 11.07 -10.59
N THR A 209 -6.50 11.64 -9.56
CA THR A 209 -6.84 12.99 -9.10
C THR A 209 -5.60 13.77 -8.62
N PRO A 210 -5.50 15.07 -8.90
CA PRO A 210 -4.47 15.94 -8.29
C PRO A 210 -4.53 15.97 -6.75
N ALA A 211 -5.67 15.61 -6.16
CA ALA A 211 -5.82 15.52 -4.72
C ALA A 211 -4.80 14.56 -4.08
N THR A 212 -4.42 13.48 -4.78
CA THR A 212 -3.42 12.53 -4.31
C THR A 212 -2.09 13.24 -4.01
N MET A 213 -1.60 14.06 -4.92
CA MET A 213 -0.36 14.85 -4.70
C MET A 213 -0.51 15.83 -3.53
N LYS A 214 -1.67 16.50 -3.44
CA LYS A 214 -1.94 17.43 -2.36
C LYS A 214 -1.81 16.75 -0.99
N TYR A 215 -2.43 15.60 -0.80
CA TYR A 215 -2.43 14.89 0.48
C TYR A 215 -1.13 14.15 0.81
N THR A 216 -0.28 13.88 -0.17
CA THR A 216 1.04 13.28 0.05
C THR A 216 2.18 14.30 0.06
N GLN A 217 1.92 15.57 -0.27
CA GLN A 217 2.93 16.63 -0.31
C GLN A 217 2.62 17.82 0.62
N THR A 218 1.47 17.80 1.30
CA THR A 218 1.05 18.83 2.25
C THR A 218 0.53 18.18 3.54
N ASP A 219 0.23 19.01 4.54
CA ASP A 219 -0.38 18.56 5.81
C ASP A 219 -1.92 18.45 5.76
N GLU A 220 -2.51 18.60 4.58
CA GLU A 220 -3.96 18.48 4.45
C GLU A 220 -4.43 17.03 4.58
N LYS A 221 -5.57 16.86 5.25
CA LYS A 221 -6.20 15.55 5.46
C LYS A 221 -7.24 15.25 4.38
N VAL A 222 -7.25 14.03 3.89
CA VAL A 222 -8.30 13.53 2.97
C VAL A 222 -9.64 13.45 3.71
N SER A 223 -10.73 13.81 3.06
CA SER A 223 -12.06 13.83 3.68
C SER A 223 -13.17 13.47 2.69
N VAL A 224 -14.10 12.62 3.11
CA VAL A 224 -15.34 12.34 2.39
C VAL A 224 -16.28 13.55 2.31
N ARG A 225 -16.17 14.49 3.25
CA ARG A 225 -16.94 15.74 3.27
C ARG A 225 -16.27 16.89 2.52
N SER A 226 -15.19 16.61 1.78
CA SER A 226 -14.54 17.62 0.95
C SER A 226 -15.50 18.15 -0.11
N ARG A 227 -15.42 19.45 -0.42
CA ARG A 227 -16.13 20.04 -1.56
C ARG A 227 -15.56 19.62 -2.92
N LEU A 228 -14.36 19.02 -2.92
CA LEU A 228 -13.67 18.55 -4.12
C LEU A 228 -14.03 17.08 -4.36
N LEU A 229 -14.72 16.80 -5.45
CA LEU A 229 -15.17 15.44 -5.81
C LEU A 229 -14.03 14.42 -5.84
N GLY A 230 -12.85 14.80 -6.36
CA GLY A 230 -11.66 13.93 -6.38
C GLY A 230 -11.19 13.53 -4.98
N SER A 231 -11.30 14.44 -3.99
CA SER A 231 -10.95 14.15 -2.59
C SER A 231 -11.96 13.21 -1.93
N GLN A 232 -13.24 13.39 -2.21
CA GLN A 232 -14.29 12.49 -1.70
C GLN A 232 -14.09 11.06 -2.21
N ARG A 233 -13.89 10.89 -3.51
CA ARG A 233 -13.64 9.58 -4.12
C ARG A 233 -12.38 8.91 -3.60
N LEU A 234 -11.32 9.70 -3.40
CA LEU A 234 -10.09 9.20 -2.81
C LEU A 234 -10.35 8.68 -1.38
N ALA A 235 -11.06 9.45 -0.56
CA ALA A 235 -11.42 9.05 0.80
C ALA A 235 -12.27 7.77 0.81
N VAL A 236 -13.27 7.67 -0.06
CA VAL A 236 -14.10 6.46 -0.20
C VAL A 236 -13.25 5.25 -0.56
N ALA A 237 -12.35 5.36 -1.55
CA ALA A 237 -11.48 4.25 -1.95
C ALA A 237 -10.61 3.76 -0.80
N PHE A 238 -9.98 4.67 -0.05
CA PHE A 238 -9.11 4.28 1.07
C PHE A 238 -9.88 3.81 2.30
N ASN A 239 -11.09 4.29 2.53
CA ASN A 239 -11.97 3.71 3.54
C ASN A 239 -12.37 2.26 3.20
N ARG A 240 -12.64 1.95 1.93
CA ARG A 240 -12.91 0.57 1.47
C ARG A 240 -11.67 -0.31 1.61
N LEU A 241 -10.47 0.16 1.24
CA LEU A 241 -9.22 -0.58 1.47
C LEU A 241 -8.99 -0.85 2.96
N ALA A 242 -9.22 0.15 3.82
CA ALA A 242 -9.10 -0.02 5.26
C ALA A 242 -10.12 -1.05 5.79
N ASN A 243 -11.36 -1.01 5.32
CA ASN A 243 -12.37 -2.00 5.70
C ASN A 243 -11.98 -3.42 5.25
N LEU A 244 -11.41 -3.56 4.04
CA LEU A 244 -10.90 -4.84 3.56
C LEU A 244 -9.86 -5.43 4.51
N VAL A 245 -8.84 -4.64 4.90
CA VAL A 245 -7.75 -5.13 5.77
C VAL A 245 -8.16 -5.29 7.24
N THR A 246 -9.14 -4.52 7.72
CA THR A 246 -9.68 -4.69 9.07
C THR A 246 -10.78 -5.75 9.14
N GLN A 247 -11.17 -6.34 8.01
CA GLN A 247 -12.31 -7.26 7.88
C GLN A 247 -13.61 -6.68 8.46
N THR A 248 -13.76 -5.35 8.33
CA THR A 248 -14.94 -4.63 8.81
C THR A 248 -15.93 -4.49 7.65
N GLU A 249 -17.17 -4.92 7.86
CA GLU A 249 -18.22 -4.71 6.88
C GLU A 249 -18.48 -3.22 6.67
N THR A 250 -18.72 -2.83 5.42
CA THR A 250 -19.13 -1.47 5.10
C THR A 250 -20.56 -1.25 5.59
N GLN A 251 -20.73 -0.42 6.62
CA GLN A 251 -22.05 -0.03 7.11
C GLN A 251 -22.73 0.93 6.13
N LYS A 252 -24.05 0.83 6.00
CA LYS A 252 -24.86 1.72 5.16
C LYS A 252 -25.90 2.43 6.03
N ASP A 253 -26.16 3.70 5.69
CA ASP A 253 -27.25 4.46 6.29
C ASP A 253 -28.64 4.00 5.77
N GLU A 254 -29.71 4.58 6.30
CA GLU A 254 -31.08 4.30 5.89
C GLU A 254 -31.38 4.57 4.41
N ASN A 255 -30.55 5.37 3.74
CA ASN A 255 -30.65 5.70 2.31
C ASN A 255 -29.73 4.82 1.45
N GLY A 256 -28.99 3.86 2.06
CA GLY A 256 -28.08 2.96 1.38
C GLY A 256 -26.68 3.54 1.10
N ASN A 257 -26.36 4.74 1.62
CA ASN A 257 -25.02 5.32 1.48
C ASN A 257 -24.04 4.67 2.45
N GLU A 258 -22.79 4.49 2.02
CA GLU A 258 -21.74 3.93 2.86
C GLU A 258 -21.39 4.87 4.03
N ILE A 259 -21.41 4.33 5.25
CA ILE A 259 -20.97 5.01 6.46
C ILE A 259 -19.50 4.63 6.73
N PHE A 260 -18.66 5.63 6.87
CA PHE A 260 -17.24 5.43 7.20
C PHE A 260 -16.97 5.84 8.65
N PRO A 261 -16.14 5.06 9.40
CA PRO A 261 -15.87 5.33 10.82
C PRO A 261 -15.10 6.64 11.04
N VAL A 262 -14.42 7.14 10.01
CA VAL A 262 -13.72 8.44 10.03
C VAL A 262 -13.99 9.23 8.76
N ASP A 263 -14.18 10.53 8.95
CA ASP A 263 -14.40 11.46 7.84
C ASP A 263 -13.10 11.99 7.22
N ARG A 264 -11.96 11.85 7.95
CA ARG A 264 -10.66 12.43 7.58
C ARG A 264 -9.53 11.49 7.97
N PHE A 265 -8.49 11.46 7.14
CA PHE A 265 -7.24 10.72 7.39
C PHE A 265 -6.05 11.37 6.65
#